data_e668ebf9aa039ea899ee6539db244957
#
_entry.id   e668ebf9aa039ea899ee6539db244957
#
_cell.length_a   1.000
_cell.length_b   1.000
_cell.length_c   1.000
_cell.angle_alpha   90.00
_cell.angle_beta   90.00
_cell.angle_gamma   90.00
#
_symmetry.space_group_name_H-M   'P 1'
#
loop_
_entity.id
_entity.type
_entity.pdbx_description
1 polymer ?
#
loop_
_entity_poly.entity_id
_entity_poly.type
_entity_poly.pdbx_seq_one_letter_code
_entity_poly.pdbx_strand_id
1 'polypeptide(L)'
;WHVREDLGYPIVVSPFAQFIVTQAVLNVVGRDKGKERYDTVPDEVRLYVRGGYGEIAGPIDQNLYDKITRGAQPITERPGALIAPALDRLRKARGPFASDDDLLLAAFYDPTQYRALKDAGPIVTNYRPTNTPLLSLINELTSRPAIRSFRLNLN
;
A
#
# COMPACT_ATOMS: atom_id res chain seq x y z
N TRP A 1 7.56 22.75 6.16
CA TRP A 1 9.00 22.80 5.96
C TRP A 1 9.76 22.43 7.24
N HIS A 2 9.53 23.08 8.37
CA HIS A 2 10.24 22.87 9.63
C HIS A 2 10.26 21.40 10.12
N VAL A 3 9.14 20.70 10.04
CA VAL A 3 9.11 19.26 10.44
C VAL A 3 10.05 18.41 9.60
N ARG A 4 10.16 18.70 8.30
CA ARG A 4 11.10 17.98 7.43
C ARG A 4 12.56 18.26 7.82
N GLU A 5 12.88 19.49 8.16
CA GLU A 5 14.19 19.90 8.66
C GLU A 5 14.50 19.25 10.00
N ASP A 6 13.60 19.33 10.97
CA ASP A 6 13.72 18.71 12.28
C ASP A 6 13.97 17.18 12.21
N LEU A 7 13.42 16.51 11.22
CA LEU A 7 13.55 15.07 11.02
C LEU A 7 14.73 14.67 10.11
N GLY A 8 15.69 15.57 9.84
CA GLY A 8 16.88 15.25 9.05
C GLY A 8 16.60 15.08 7.56
N TYR A 9 15.70 15.88 7.02
CA TYR A 9 15.36 15.99 5.59
C TYR A 9 14.90 14.68 4.91
N PRO A 10 13.92 13.95 5.47
CA PRO A 10 13.37 12.78 4.80
C PRO A 10 12.89 13.12 3.38
N ILE A 11 12.98 12.14 2.48
CA ILE A 11 12.44 12.28 1.12
C ILE A 11 10.92 12.49 1.17
N VAL A 12 10.38 13.29 0.23
CA VAL A 12 8.94 13.61 0.21
C VAL A 12 8.21 12.65 -0.73
N VAL A 13 8.19 11.37 -0.35
CA VAL A 13 7.44 10.30 -1.02
C VAL A 13 6.66 9.52 0.03
N SER A 14 5.70 8.69 -0.39
CA SER A 14 4.96 7.81 0.53
C SER A 14 5.91 6.75 1.14
N PRO A 15 5.86 6.47 2.45
CA PRO A 15 4.94 7.01 3.47
C PRO A 15 5.45 8.29 4.15
N PHE A 16 6.67 8.78 3.83
CA PHE A 16 7.32 9.89 4.55
C PHE A 16 6.52 11.19 4.47
N ALA A 17 5.98 11.53 3.29
CA ALA A 17 5.15 12.71 3.12
C ALA A 17 3.96 12.74 4.10
N GLN A 18 3.33 11.57 4.33
CA GLN A 18 2.16 11.45 5.20
C GLN A 18 2.51 11.76 6.64
N PHE A 19 3.55 11.13 7.21
CA PHE A 19 3.88 11.38 8.60
C PHE A 19 4.50 12.78 8.83
N ILE A 20 5.20 13.36 7.85
CA ILE A 20 5.67 14.77 7.92
C ILE A 20 4.48 15.72 8.05
N VAL A 21 3.46 15.54 7.19
CA VAL A 21 2.25 16.39 7.21
C VAL A 21 1.46 16.15 8.50
N THR A 22 1.27 14.90 8.91
CA THR A 22 0.57 14.56 10.16
C THR A 22 1.25 15.20 11.35
N GLN A 23 2.59 15.10 11.47
CA GLN A 23 3.33 15.73 12.56
C GLN A 23 3.22 17.26 12.51
N ALA A 24 3.25 17.86 11.33
CA ALA A 24 3.07 19.32 11.19
C ALA A 24 1.70 19.77 11.71
N VAL A 25 0.64 19.06 11.35
CA VAL A 25 -0.72 19.32 11.83
C VAL A 25 -0.80 19.15 13.36
N LEU A 26 -0.24 18.07 13.90
CA LEU A 26 -0.23 17.84 15.37
C LEU A 26 0.53 18.94 16.13
N ASN A 27 1.64 19.45 15.57
CA ASN A 27 2.37 20.56 16.17
C ASN A 27 1.55 21.85 16.18
N VAL A 28 0.80 22.16 15.10
CA VAL A 28 -0.04 23.36 15.01
C VAL A 28 -1.23 23.25 15.98
N VAL A 29 -1.98 22.15 15.89
CA VAL A 29 -3.15 21.91 16.77
C VAL A 29 -2.74 21.85 18.26
N GLY A 30 -1.57 21.28 18.53
CA GLY A 30 -1.02 21.22 19.89
C GLY A 30 -0.69 22.60 20.42
N ARG A 31 -0.03 23.46 19.64
CA ARG A 31 0.29 24.83 20.00
C ARG A 31 -0.96 25.64 20.38
N ASP A 32 -2.04 25.51 19.61
CA ASP A 32 -3.30 26.21 19.88
C ASP A 32 -3.93 25.76 21.23
N LYS A 33 -3.49 24.60 21.76
CA LYS A 33 -3.87 24.07 23.08
C LYS A 33 -2.79 24.29 24.16
N GLY A 34 -1.79 25.14 23.90
CA GLY A 34 -0.69 25.42 24.83
C GLY A 34 0.34 24.29 24.94
N LYS A 35 0.37 23.35 24.02
CA LYS A 35 1.35 22.25 24.02
C LYS A 35 2.60 22.63 23.23
N GLU A 36 3.71 22.00 23.61
CA GLU A 36 4.96 22.15 22.87
C GLU A 36 4.96 21.35 21.57
N ARG A 37 5.88 21.72 20.67
CA ARG A 37 6.14 20.93 19.46
C ARG A 37 6.59 19.51 19.87
N TYR A 38 6.11 18.51 19.13
CA TYR A 38 6.38 17.10 19.37
C TYR A 38 5.91 16.59 20.75
N ASP A 39 4.91 17.23 21.38
CA ASP A 39 4.22 16.68 22.54
C ASP A 39 3.43 15.41 22.16
N THR A 40 2.80 15.44 21.00
CA THR A 40 2.15 14.27 20.39
C THR A 40 2.91 13.87 19.14
N VAL A 41 3.37 12.61 19.10
CA VAL A 41 4.18 12.06 18.00
C VAL A 41 3.58 10.74 17.55
N PRO A 42 3.25 10.59 16.23
CA PRO A 42 2.84 9.31 15.67
C PRO A 42 3.92 8.23 15.77
N ASP A 43 3.51 6.97 15.80
CA ASP A 43 4.44 5.85 15.91
C ASP A 43 5.34 5.71 14.68
N GLU A 44 4.85 6.10 13.50
CA GLU A 44 5.63 6.13 12.25
C GLU A 44 6.80 7.13 12.33
N VAL A 45 6.58 8.31 12.95
CA VAL A 45 7.65 9.29 13.18
C VAL A 45 8.66 8.75 14.18
N ARG A 46 8.22 8.09 15.24
CA ARG A 46 9.13 7.44 16.21
C ARG A 46 9.94 6.34 15.57
N LEU A 47 9.27 5.50 14.75
CA LEU A 47 9.93 4.42 14.04
C LEU A 47 10.98 4.96 13.07
N TYR A 48 10.65 6.04 12.33
CA TYR A 48 11.57 6.71 11.41
C TYR A 48 12.81 7.23 12.15
N VAL A 49 12.60 8.02 13.20
CA VAL A 49 13.71 8.64 13.97
C VAL A 49 14.62 7.59 14.60
N ARG A 50 14.09 6.43 14.97
CA ARG A 50 14.88 5.29 15.47
C ARG A 50 15.64 4.51 14.39
N GLY A 51 15.46 4.82 13.12
CA GLY A 51 16.10 4.12 12.01
C GLY A 51 15.29 2.97 11.41
N GLY A 52 14.01 2.81 11.75
CA GLY A 52 13.16 1.72 11.27
C GLY A 52 12.89 1.75 9.76
N TYR A 53 13.17 2.86 9.11
CA TYR A 53 13.10 3.02 7.65
C TYR A 53 14.50 3.09 6.99
N GLY A 54 15.54 2.80 7.74
CA GLY A 54 16.93 2.89 7.29
C GLY A 54 17.64 4.15 7.77
N GLU A 55 18.76 4.48 7.13
CA GLU A 55 19.61 5.61 7.49
C GLU A 55 18.91 6.95 7.24
N ILE A 56 19.04 7.87 8.19
CA ILE A 56 18.48 9.22 8.11
C ILE A 56 19.46 10.10 7.31
N ALA A 57 18.94 10.86 6.36
CA ALA A 57 19.77 11.62 5.41
C ALA A 57 20.53 12.78 6.04
N GLY A 58 20.00 13.39 7.10
CA GLY A 58 20.61 14.53 7.78
C GLY A 58 20.55 14.43 9.30
N PRO A 59 21.24 15.32 10.02
CA PRO A 59 21.27 15.30 11.48
C PRO A 59 19.91 15.65 12.07
N ILE A 60 19.60 15.00 13.21
CA ILE A 60 18.48 15.35 14.07
C ILE A 60 19.09 15.90 15.38
N ASP A 61 18.52 17.00 15.88
CA ASP A 61 18.91 17.53 17.19
C ASP A 61 18.73 16.49 18.28
N GLN A 62 19.72 16.32 19.18
CA GLN A 62 19.70 15.26 20.18
C GLN A 62 18.53 15.39 21.16
N ASN A 63 18.19 16.61 21.58
CA ASN A 63 17.08 16.82 22.51
C ASN A 63 15.74 16.45 21.85
N LEU A 64 15.62 16.76 20.54
CA LEU A 64 14.45 16.39 19.77
C LEU A 64 14.39 14.87 19.55
N TYR A 65 15.51 14.23 19.26
CA TYR A 65 15.61 12.76 19.18
C TYR A 65 15.11 12.10 20.45
N ASP A 66 15.61 12.50 21.61
CA ASP A 66 15.25 11.96 22.91
C ASP A 66 13.76 12.20 23.23
N LYS A 67 13.25 13.39 22.91
CA LYS A 67 11.82 13.73 23.06
C LYS A 67 10.92 12.84 22.20
N ILE A 68 11.28 12.60 20.94
CA ILE A 68 10.51 11.76 20.02
C ILE A 68 10.58 10.29 20.42
N THR A 69 11.76 9.77 20.68
CA THR A 69 11.98 8.34 20.96
C THR A 69 11.58 7.94 22.37
N ARG A 70 11.51 8.89 23.31
CA ARG A 70 11.25 8.65 24.74
C ARG A 70 12.20 7.63 25.34
N GLY A 71 13.48 7.69 24.96
CA GLY A 71 14.51 6.77 25.41
C GLY A 71 14.50 5.39 24.76
N ALA A 72 13.69 5.18 23.74
CA ALA A 72 13.71 3.92 22.99
C ALA A 72 15.01 3.79 22.19
N GLN A 73 15.60 2.60 22.21
CA GLN A 73 16.88 2.33 21.55
C GLN A 73 16.77 2.50 20.03
N PRO A 74 17.83 2.99 19.37
CA PRO A 74 17.91 3.05 17.91
C PRO A 74 17.83 1.65 17.29
N ILE A 75 17.28 1.56 16.11
CA ILE A 75 17.23 0.35 15.29
C ILE A 75 18.45 0.42 14.37
N THR A 76 19.46 -0.41 14.64
CA THR A 76 20.73 -0.43 13.90
C THR A 76 20.72 -1.48 12.79
N GLU A 77 19.84 -2.47 12.87
CA GLU A 77 19.71 -3.52 11.87
C GLU A 77 18.78 -3.08 10.76
N ARG A 78 19.08 -3.53 9.54
CA ARG A 78 18.17 -3.30 8.39
C ARG A 78 16.83 -3.96 8.67
N PRO A 79 15.68 -3.29 8.40
CA PRO A 79 14.36 -3.85 8.67
C PRO A 79 14.14 -5.25 8.08
N GLY A 80 14.71 -5.53 6.89
CA GLY A 80 14.65 -6.85 6.27
C GLY A 80 15.38 -7.95 7.05
N ALA A 81 16.40 -7.62 7.84
CA ALA A 81 17.10 -8.60 8.69
C ALA A 81 16.29 -9.00 9.92
N LEU A 82 15.32 -8.16 10.33
CA LEU A 82 14.45 -8.41 11.48
C LEU A 82 13.27 -9.35 11.12
N ILE A 83 13.05 -9.61 9.83
CA ILE A 83 11.96 -10.45 9.37
C ILE A 83 12.47 -11.90 9.25
N ALA A 84 11.87 -12.79 10.04
CA ALA A 84 12.17 -14.22 9.93
C ALA A 84 11.71 -14.77 8.57
N PRO A 85 12.53 -15.62 7.87
CA PRO A 85 12.13 -16.27 6.64
C PRO A 85 10.82 -17.05 6.81
N ALA A 86 9.81 -16.76 5.98
CA ALA A 86 8.47 -17.34 6.13
C ALA A 86 8.22 -18.53 5.19
N LEU A 87 8.94 -18.66 4.07
CA LEU A 87 8.65 -19.64 3.02
C LEU A 87 8.70 -21.09 3.50
N ASP A 88 9.73 -21.47 4.26
CA ASP A 88 9.85 -22.84 4.77
C ASP A 88 8.71 -23.20 5.72
N ARG A 89 8.32 -22.28 6.58
CA ARG A 89 7.18 -22.44 7.49
C ARG A 89 5.87 -22.58 6.70
N LEU A 90 5.67 -21.72 5.68
CA LEU A 90 4.48 -21.78 4.84
C LEU A 90 4.43 -23.07 4.03
N ARG A 91 5.55 -23.51 3.46
CA ARG A 91 5.66 -24.77 2.71
C ARG A 91 5.33 -25.97 3.60
N LYS A 92 5.85 -26.01 4.82
CA LYS A 92 5.50 -27.05 5.80
C LYS A 92 4.02 -27.05 6.17
N ALA A 93 3.42 -25.86 6.34
CA ALA A 93 2.01 -25.73 6.70
C ALA A 93 1.04 -26.08 5.57
N ARG A 94 1.43 -25.84 4.30
CA ARG A 94 0.59 -26.03 3.11
C ARG A 94 0.79 -27.38 2.46
N GLY A 95 1.88 -28.07 2.76
CA GLY A 95 2.23 -29.36 2.19
C GLY A 95 3.07 -29.30 0.91
N PRO A 96 3.60 -30.45 0.45
CA PRO A 96 4.59 -30.51 -0.61
C PRO A 96 4.05 -30.17 -2.02
N PHE A 97 2.74 -30.12 -2.18
CA PHE A 97 2.08 -29.83 -3.48
C PHE A 97 1.66 -28.35 -3.64
N ALA A 98 1.94 -27.50 -2.64
CA ALA A 98 1.65 -26.08 -2.76
C ALA A 98 2.56 -25.43 -3.81
N SER A 99 1.97 -24.72 -4.78
CA SER A 99 2.72 -23.95 -5.76
C SER A 99 3.39 -22.74 -5.11
N ASP A 100 4.39 -22.17 -5.77
CA ASP A 100 5.04 -20.96 -5.29
C ASP A 100 4.05 -19.78 -5.25
N ASP A 101 3.10 -19.72 -6.18
CA ASP A 101 2.02 -18.72 -6.16
C ASP A 101 1.12 -18.88 -4.93
N ASP A 102 0.77 -20.12 -4.55
CA ASP A 102 0.00 -20.37 -3.33
C ASP A 102 0.78 -19.96 -2.07
N LEU A 103 2.09 -20.17 -2.04
CA LEU A 103 2.94 -19.75 -0.93
C LEU A 103 3.03 -18.22 -0.84
N LEU A 104 3.18 -17.54 -1.98
CA LEU A 104 3.20 -16.08 -2.02
C LEU A 104 1.86 -15.47 -1.58
N LEU A 105 0.76 -15.98 -2.10
CA LEU A 105 -0.58 -15.55 -1.67
C LEU A 105 -0.77 -15.75 -0.16
N ALA A 106 -0.35 -16.90 0.37
CA ALA A 106 -0.44 -17.18 1.80
C ALA A 106 0.51 -16.32 2.66
N ALA A 107 1.57 -15.75 2.08
CA ALA A 107 2.47 -14.83 2.77
C ALA A 107 1.90 -13.41 2.89
N PHE A 108 1.15 -12.95 1.87
CA PHE A 108 0.66 -11.58 1.78
C PHE A 108 -0.76 -11.38 2.31
N TYR A 109 -1.59 -12.43 2.28
CA TYR A 109 -2.98 -12.35 2.71
C TYR A 109 -3.18 -13.03 4.07
N ASP A 110 -4.08 -12.48 4.87
CA ASP A 110 -4.52 -13.19 6.08
C ASP A 110 -5.23 -14.50 5.72
N PRO A 111 -5.29 -15.47 6.67
CA PRO A 111 -5.86 -16.78 6.38
C PRO A 111 -7.33 -16.75 5.91
N THR A 112 -8.11 -15.75 6.31
CA THR A 112 -9.52 -15.60 5.91
C THR A 112 -9.62 -15.12 4.46
N GLN A 113 -8.86 -14.10 4.11
CA GLN A 113 -8.78 -13.57 2.74
C GLN A 113 -8.25 -14.62 1.77
N TYR A 114 -7.17 -15.32 2.16
CA TYR A 114 -6.61 -16.41 1.34
C TYR A 114 -7.64 -17.51 1.09
N ARG A 115 -8.38 -17.92 2.12
CA ARG A 115 -9.42 -18.94 1.99
C ARG A 115 -10.55 -18.49 1.06
N ALA A 116 -11.05 -17.27 1.25
CA ALA A 116 -12.08 -16.68 0.37
C ALA A 116 -11.63 -16.61 -1.10
N LEU A 117 -10.35 -16.28 -1.35
CA LEU A 117 -9.78 -16.29 -2.69
C LEU A 117 -9.78 -17.70 -3.32
N LYS A 118 -9.39 -18.72 -2.55
CA LYS A 118 -9.39 -20.12 -3.03
C LYS A 118 -10.81 -20.63 -3.28
N ASP A 119 -11.76 -20.30 -2.42
CA ASP A 119 -13.16 -20.70 -2.54
C ASP A 119 -13.85 -20.02 -3.74
N ALA A 120 -13.45 -18.80 -4.08
CA ALA A 120 -13.96 -18.09 -5.26
C ALA A 120 -13.55 -18.76 -6.59
N GLY A 121 -12.46 -19.53 -6.59
CA GLY A 121 -11.94 -20.22 -7.78
C GLY A 121 -11.37 -19.25 -8.83
N PRO A 122 -11.08 -19.75 -10.03
CA PRO A 122 -10.53 -18.94 -11.10
C PRO A 122 -11.55 -17.89 -11.58
N ILE A 123 -11.04 -16.71 -11.92
CA ILE A 123 -11.88 -15.64 -12.47
C ILE A 123 -12.49 -16.13 -13.79
N VAL A 124 -13.79 -16.38 -13.78
CA VAL A 124 -14.55 -16.66 -15.01
C VAL A 124 -14.88 -15.31 -15.63
N THR A 125 -14.04 -14.87 -16.55
CA THR A 125 -14.35 -13.72 -17.41
C THR A 125 -15.43 -14.17 -18.42
N ASN A 126 -16.68 -14.03 -18.04
CA ASN A 126 -17.77 -14.06 -19.01
C ASN A 126 -17.65 -12.80 -19.89
N TYR A 127 -16.74 -12.83 -20.84
CA TYR A 127 -16.68 -11.85 -21.89
C TYR A 127 -17.91 -12.10 -22.78
N ARG A 128 -19.03 -11.47 -22.45
CA ARG A 128 -20.09 -11.28 -23.45
C ARG A 128 -19.60 -10.17 -24.34
N PRO A 129 -19.29 -10.42 -25.61
CA PRO A 129 -18.96 -9.36 -26.55
C PRO A 129 -20.24 -8.59 -26.92
N THR A 130 -20.85 -7.93 -25.90
CA THR A 130 -22.06 -7.13 -26.09
C THR A 130 -21.81 -5.86 -26.90
N ASN A 131 -20.56 -5.54 -27.18
CA ASN A 131 -20.14 -4.35 -27.89
C ASN A 131 -19.09 -4.66 -28.98
N THR A 132 -19.26 -5.72 -29.78
CA THR A 132 -18.52 -5.74 -31.02
C THR A 132 -19.13 -4.66 -31.94
N PRO A 133 -18.30 -3.84 -32.61
CA PRO A 133 -18.78 -2.79 -33.51
C PRO A 133 -19.84 -3.30 -34.50
N LEU A 134 -19.70 -4.54 -34.93
CA LEU A 134 -20.64 -5.22 -35.85
C LEU A 134 -22.03 -5.43 -35.20
N LEU A 135 -22.09 -5.94 -33.94
CA LEU A 135 -23.35 -6.14 -33.24
C LEU A 135 -24.03 -4.80 -32.90
N SER A 136 -23.26 -3.80 -32.52
CA SER A 136 -23.79 -2.45 -32.33
C SER A 136 -24.35 -1.84 -33.59
N LEU A 137 -23.66 -2.03 -34.72
CA LEU A 137 -24.14 -1.59 -36.03
C LEU A 137 -25.43 -2.34 -36.45
N ILE A 138 -25.47 -3.66 -36.29
CA ILE A 138 -26.66 -4.47 -36.55
C ILE A 138 -27.85 -3.99 -35.73
N ASN A 139 -27.67 -3.80 -34.42
CA ASN A 139 -28.73 -3.32 -33.55
C ASN A 139 -29.21 -1.93 -33.94
N GLU A 140 -28.29 -1.02 -34.26
CA GLU A 140 -28.64 0.32 -34.73
C GLU A 140 -29.41 0.30 -36.06
N LEU A 141 -28.99 -0.52 -37.02
CA LEU A 141 -29.66 -0.65 -38.30
C LEU A 141 -31.05 -1.28 -38.14
N THR A 142 -31.21 -2.29 -37.31
CA THR A 142 -32.51 -2.96 -37.08
C THR A 142 -33.48 -2.11 -36.27
N SER A 143 -33.00 -1.17 -35.46
CA SER A 143 -33.86 -0.27 -34.68
C SER A 143 -34.45 0.90 -35.49
N ARG A 144 -33.94 1.13 -36.74
CA ARG A 144 -34.41 2.23 -37.60
C ARG A 144 -35.58 1.81 -38.50
N PRO A 145 -36.81 2.34 -38.30
CA PRO A 145 -38.00 1.92 -39.08
C PRO A 145 -37.88 2.12 -40.60
N ALA A 146 -36.99 3.00 -41.01
CA ALA A 146 -36.76 3.30 -42.44
C ALA A 146 -35.90 2.23 -43.16
N ILE A 147 -35.20 1.37 -42.39
CA ILE A 147 -34.33 0.33 -42.95
C ILE A 147 -35.07 -1.00 -42.98
N ARG A 148 -35.46 -1.46 -44.17
CA ARG A 148 -36.19 -2.71 -44.31
C ARG A 148 -35.30 -3.94 -44.56
N SER A 149 -34.09 -3.74 -45.04
CA SER A 149 -33.10 -4.80 -45.25
C SER A 149 -31.68 -4.23 -45.37
N PHE A 150 -30.68 -5.00 -44.95
CA PHE A 150 -29.27 -4.73 -45.21
C PHE A 150 -28.52 -6.03 -45.47
N ARG A 151 -27.43 -5.96 -46.21
CA ARG A 151 -26.58 -7.11 -46.52
C ARG A 151 -25.14 -6.79 -46.11
N LEU A 152 -24.53 -7.66 -45.30
CA LEU A 152 -23.11 -7.59 -44.92
C LEU A 152 -22.33 -8.56 -45.80
N ASN A 153 -21.35 -8.04 -46.56
CA ASN A 153 -20.37 -8.86 -47.25
C ASN A 153 -19.09 -8.84 -46.45
N LEU A 154 -18.71 -9.99 -45.91
CA LEU A 154 -17.43 -10.20 -45.23
C LEU A 154 -16.46 -10.77 -46.26
N ASN A 155 -15.45 -10.00 -46.67
CA ASN A 155 -14.33 -10.46 -47.46
C ASN A 155 -13.27 -11.07 -46.57
#